data_ce4689cf457efc095e2da9794f98d77d
#
_entry.id   ce4689cf457efc095e2da9794f98d77d
#
_cell.length_a   1.000
_cell.length_b   1.000
_cell.length_c   1.000
_cell.angle_alpha   90.00
_cell.angle_beta   90.00
_cell.angle_gamma   90.00
#
_symmetry.space_group_name_H-M   'P 1'
#
loop_
_entity.id
_entity.type
_entity.pdbx_description
1 polymer ?
#
loop_
_entity_poly.entity_id
_entity_poly.type
_entity_poly.pdbx_seq_one_letter_code
_entity_poly.pdbx_strand_id
1 'polypeptide(L)' 'MSALDLDYLKTFALVAELSSFSAAAERLGRTQPAVSLQVRVLEKQLGVRLVERVGRRARPSAAGEE' A
#
# COMPACT_ATOMS: atom_id res chain seq x y z
N MET A 1 5.96 -20.58 -7.82
CA MET A 1 4.78 -19.74 -7.58
C MET A 1 5.24 -18.30 -7.40
N SER A 2 4.53 -17.41 -8.03
CA SER A 2 4.85 -16.00 -7.86
C SER A 2 4.54 -15.56 -6.44
N ALA A 3 5.46 -14.87 -5.82
CA ALA A 3 5.28 -14.35 -4.48
C ALA A 3 4.50 -13.05 -4.46
N LEU A 4 4.45 -12.35 -5.59
CA LEU A 4 3.85 -11.02 -5.63
C LEU A 4 2.54 -11.03 -6.40
N ASP A 5 1.58 -10.31 -5.85
CA ASP A 5 0.29 -10.10 -6.47
C ASP A 5 0.31 -8.72 -7.13
N LEU A 6 0.10 -8.68 -8.45
CA LEU A 6 0.14 -7.43 -9.18
C LEU A 6 -0.94 -6.46 -8.72
N ASP A 7 -2.09 -6.97 -8.30
CA ASP A 7 -3.14 -6.10 -7.78
C ASP A 7 -2.71 -5.42 -6.50
N TYR A 8 -1.94 -6.13 -5.67
CA TYR A 8 -1.43 -5.55 -4.42
C TYR A 8 -0.40 -4.48 -4.71
N LEU A 9 0.44 -4.71 -5.75
CA LEU A 9 1.41 -3.69 -6.16
C LEU A 9 0.71 -2.44 -6.66
N LYS A 10 -0.37 -2.60 -7.42
CA LYS A 10 -1.15 -1.45 -7.89
C LYS A 10 -1.79 -0.71 -6.73
N THR A 11 -2.28 -1.45 -5.75
CA THR A 11 -2.85 -0.85 -4.56
C THR A 11 -1.81 -0.02 -3.83
N PHE A 12 -0.62 -0.57 -3.63
CA PHE A 12 0.47 0.17 -2.99
C PHE A 12 0.82 1.42 -3.79
N ALA A 13 0.96 1.29 -5.11
CA ALA A 13 1.32 2.42 -5.96
C ALA A 13 0.31 3.55 -5.81
N LEU A 14 -0.98 3.20 -5.74
CA LEU A 14 -2.02 4.21 -5.60
C LEU A 14 -1.99 4.87 -4.23
N VAL A 15 -1.75 4.08 -3.18
CA VAL A 15 -1.61 4.64 -1.84
C VAL A 15 -0.45 5.62 -1.80
N ALA A 16 0.67 5.27 -2.42
CA ALA A 16 1.85 6.12 -2.45
C ALA A 16 1.58 7.41 -3.23
N GLU A 17 0.91 7.27 -4.37
CA GLU A 17 0.60 8.41 -5.22
C GLU A 17 -0.31 9.41 -4.51
N LEU A 18 -1.32 8.89 -3.81
CA LEU A 18 -2.31 9.73 -3.15
C LEU A 18 -1.91 10.10 -1.72
N SER A 19 -0.87 9.48 -1.20
CA SER A 19 -0.40 9.65 0.19
C SER A 19 -1.54 9.43 1.18
N SER A 20 -2.45 8.51 0.87
CA SER A 20 -3.63 8.30 1.69
C SER A 20 -4.22 6.92 1.44
N PHE A 21 -4.40 6.14 2.49
CA PHE A 21 -5.09 4.87 2.40
C PHE A 21 -6.58 5.06 2.10
N SER A 22 -7.17 6.09 2.70
CA SER A 22 -8.60 6.36 2.48
C SER A 22 -8.89 6.76 1.05
N ALA A 23 -8.07 7.64 0.49
CA ALA A 23 -8.25 8.09 -0.88
C ALA A 23 -8.05 6.94 -1.86
N ALA A 24 -7.05 6.09 -1.60
CA ALA A 24 -6.80 4.93 -2.44
C ALA A 24 -7.98 3.96 -2.38
N ALA A 25 -8.51 3.71 -1.18
CA ALA A 25 -9.65 2.83 -1.01
C ALA A 25 -10.85 3.34 -1.79
N GLU A 26 -11.11 4.62 -1.71
CA GLU A 26 -12.22 5.23 -2.43
C GLU A 26 -12.04 5.06 -3.93
N ARG A 27 -10.83 5.30 -4.42
CA ARG A 27 -10.52 5.17 -5.84
C ARG A 27 -10.70 3.73 -6.32
N LEU A 28 -10.38 2.77 -5.46
CA LEU A 28 -10.46 1.35 -5.81
C LEU A 28 -11.82 0.74 -5.54
N GLY A 29 -12.73 1.50 -4.91
CA GLY A 29 -14.04 0.97 -4.55
C GLY A 29 -13.94 -0.07 -3.46
N ARG A 30 -13.01 0.08 -2.52
CA ARG A 30 -12.76 -0.84 -1.43
C ARG A 30 -12.75 -0.10 -0.11
N THR A 31 -12.77 -0.85 1.00
CA THR A 31 -12.67 -0.24 2.30
C THR A 31 -11.21 0.07 2.63
N GLN A 32 -11.00 1.04 3.50
CA GLN A 32 -9.65 1.39 3.91
C GLN A 32 -8.95 0.22 4.62
N PRO A 33 -9.62 -0.53 5.53
CA PRO A 33 -8.96 -1.70 6.11
C PRO A 33 -8.53 -2.74 5.08
N ALA A 34 -9.32 -2.93 4.02
CA ALA A 34 -8.95 -3.90 2.98
C ALA A 34 -7.70 -3.45 2.25
N VAL A 35 -7.60 -2.16 1.92
CA VAL A 35 -6.43 -1.61 1.25
C VAL A 35 -5.20 -1.73 2.17
N SER A 36 -5.36 -1.38 3.44
CA SER A 36 -4.28 -1.50 4.42
C SER A 36 -3.76 -2.93 4.50
N LEU A 37 -4.69 -3.90 4.50
CA LEU A 37 -4.30 -5.30 4.59
C LEU A 37 -3.51 -5.73 3.36
N GLN A 38 -3.94 -5.30 2.17
CA GLN A 38 -3.23 -5.64 0.95
C GLN A 38 -1.80 -5.14 0.96
N VAL A 39 -1.61 -3.90 1.40
CA VAL A 39 -0.27 -3.33 1.49
C VAL A 39 0.57 -4.09 2.51
N ARG A 40 -0.04 -4.46 3.64
CA ARG A 40 0.68 -5.21 4.67
C ARG A 40 1.10 -6.58 4.18
N VAL A 41 0.23 -7.26 3.44
CA VAL A 41 0.58 -8.57 2.87
C VAL A 41 1.74 -8.42 1.90
N LEU A 42 1.71 -7.39 1.07
CA LEU A 42 2.79 -7.14 0.13
C LEU A 42 4.10 -6.88 0.86
N GLU A 43 4.06 -6.06 1.90
CA GLU A 43 5.24 -5.78 2.70
C GLU A 43 5.83 -7.06 3.29
N LYS A 44 4.95 -7.93 3.75
CA LYS A 44 5.39 -9.20 4.34
C LYS A 44 6.06 -10.08 3.31
N GLN A 45 5.51 -10.11 2.10
CA GLN A 45 6.08 -10.91 1.03
C GLN A 45 7.45 -10.40 0.61
N LEU A 46 7.64 -9.09 0.62
CA LEU A 46 8.90 -8.48 0.24
C LEU A 46 9.90 -8.40 1.39
N GLY A 47 9.43 -8.56 2.62
CA GLY A 47 10.28 -8.47 3.79
C GLY A 47 10.72 -7.05 4.12
N VAL A 48 10.01 -6.05 3.60
CA VAL A 48 10.34 -4.65 3.88
C VAL A 48 9.06 -3.87 4.09
N ARG A 49 9.18 -2.76 4.79
CA ARG A 49 8.06 -1.83 4.95
C ARG A 49 8.08 -0.84 3.78
N LEU A 50 6.99 -0.77 3.06
CA LEU A 50 6.89 0.08 1.89
C LEU A 50 6.22 1.42 2.20
N VAL A 51 5.37 1.47 3.22
CA VAL A 51 4.59 2.66 3.55
C VAL A 51 4.74 2.95 5.04
N GLU A 52 4.96 4.21 5.35
CA GLU A 52 4.95 4.69 6.73
C GLU A 52 3.69 5.49 6.96
N ARG A 53 3.09 5.33 8.13
CA ARG A 53 1.95 6.13 8.52
C ARG A 53 2.41 7.27 9.41
N VAL A 54 2.00 8.48 9.03
CA VAL A 54 2.30 9.68 9.81
C VAL A 54 0.96 10.34 10.09
N GLY A 55 0.44 10.15 11.28
CA GLY A 55 -0.90 10.59 11.59
C GLY A 55 -1.91 9.85 10.73
N ARG A 56 -2.67 10.59 9.92
CA ARG A 56 -3.64 10.00 9.01
C ARG A 56 -3.11 9.86 7.59
N ARG A 57 -1.86 10.25 7.40
CA ARG A 57 -1.27 10.23 6.08
C ARG A 57 -0.48 8.95 5.88
N ALA A 58 -0.33 8.57 4.62
CA ALA A 58 0.54 7.49 4.22
C ALA A 58 1.60 8.08 3.30
N ARG A 59 2.83 7.63 3.46
CA ARG A 59 3.88 8.04 2.53
C ARG A 59 4.84 6.88 2.34
N PRO A 60 5.48 6.79 1.17
CA PRO A 60 6.41 5.69 0.92
C PRO A 60 7.58 5.75 1.88
N SER A 61 8.00 4.58 2.34
CA SER A 61 9.25 4.47 3.07
C SER A 61 10.41 4.61 2.06
N ALA A 62 11.63 4.61 2.57
CA ALA A 62 12.78 4.67 1.69
C ALA A 62 12.78 3.51 0.69
N ALA A 63 12.40 2.31 1.14
CA ALA A 63 12.34 1.15 0.25
C ALA A 63 11.25 1.31 -0.79
N GLY A 64 10.12 1.92 -0.42
CA GLY A 64 9.00 2.10 -1.34
C GLY A 64 9.26 3.14 -2.40
N GLU A 65 10.20 4.03 -2.19
CA GLU A 65 10.50 5.09 -3.15
C GLU A 65 11.45 4.64 -4.26
N GLU A 66 12.03 3.49 -4.12
CA GLU A 66 12.96 3.00 -5.14
C GLU A 66 12.28 2.20 -6.25
#